data_5f3cb675ed9d853ac2c7fdf820533931
#
_entry.id   5f3cb675ed9d853ac2c7fdf820533931
#
_cell.length_a   1.000
_cell.length_b   1.000
_cell.length_c   1.000
_cell.angle_alpha   90.00
_cell.angle_beta   90.00
_cell.angle_gamma   90.00
#
_symmetry.space_group_name_H-M   'P 1'
#
loop_
_entity.id
_entity.type
_entity.pdbx_description
1 polymer ?
#
loop_
_entity_poly.entity_id
_entity_poly.type
_entity_poly.pdbx_seq_one_letter_code
_entity_poly.pdbx_strand_id
1 'polypeptide(L)'
;MANYAIGDVQGCFNELQGLLDEINFDPTEDQLWFVGDLINRGPESLRTLEFIYQIKKSCNLVLGNHDMHFLAIAEGLRRPFKNDTLQELLESKKLTIYIKWLRCQSLLYYEKIDCEVGTKVYLMTHAGIPPHWSWLDALEASQEIKETLSNDNLYIEYLKNIYGNLPAKSETNLNRLDRLRLNTNYLTRMRFCKVDGELELKIKGTIDDKPKGFKAWFDHPLSIQNENLHIIFGHWAALGGKTGISNITSVDTGCVWGYKLTAFRLEDSRVFSYDRIN
;
A
#
# COMPACT_ATOMS: atom_id res chain seq x y z
N MET A 1 -8.37 -10.72 20.37
CA MET A 1 -7.55 -10.52 19.17
C MET A 1 -8.37 -9.73 18.17
N ALA A 2 -7.91 -8.55 17.77
CA ALA A 2 -8.53 -7.76 16.72
C ALA A 2 -7.50 -7.47 15.61
N ASN A 3 -8.00 -7.31 14.36
CA ASN A 3 -7.19 -6.99 13.20
C ASN A 3 -7.58 -5.59 12.69
N TYR A 4 -6.61 -4.68 12.62
CA TYR A 4 -6.84 -3.29 12.21
C TYR A 4 -6.04 -2.96 10.95
N ALA A 5 -6.72 -2.65 9.85
CA ALA A 5 -6.07 -2.11 8.65
C ALA A 5 -5.85 -0.61 8.83
N ILE A 6 -4.59 -0.17 8.73
CA ILE A 6 -4.14 1.20 8.96
C ILE A 6 -3.82 1.85 7.62
N GLY A 7 -4.35 3.05 7.39
CA GLY A 7 -4.08 3.85 6.19
C GLY A 7 -2.65 4.36 6.10
N ASP A 8 -2.36 5.06 5.02
CA ASP A 8 -1.05 5.64 4.71
C ASP A 8 -0.55 6.52 5.86
N VAL A 9 0.46 6.04 6.59
CA VAL A 9 1.04 6.76 7.74
C VAL A 9 1.93 7.89 7.28
N GLN A 10 2.74 7.66 6.28
CA GLN A 10 3.62 8.65 5.64
C GLN A 10 4.41 9.51 6.65
N GLY A 11 4.97 8.88 7.70
CA GLY A 11 5.75 9.60 8.71
C GLY A 11 4.92 10.45 9.68
N CYS A 12 3.62 10.29 9.77
CA CYS A 12 2.73 10.90 10.76
C CYS A 12 2.75 10.06 12.06
N PHE A 13 3.88 10.06 12.75
CA PHE A 13 4.12 9.18 13.91
C PHE A 13 3.20 9.48 15.08
N ASN A 14 3.01 10.75 15.41
CA ASN A 14 2.19 11.13 16.55
C ASN A 14 0.71 10.76 16.34
N GLU A 15 0.23 10.89 15.10
CA GLU A 15 -1.12 10.49 14.72
C GLU A 15 -1.26 8.95 14.76
N LEU A 16 -0.21 8.22 14.37
CA LEU A 16 -0.20 6.76 14.54
C LEU A 16 -0.31 6.39 16.02
N GLN A 17 0.46 7.00 16.90
CA GLN A 17 0.38 6.72 18.34
C GLN A 17 -1.00 7.07 18.89
N GLY A 18 -1.55 8.24 18.56
CA GLY A 18 -2.89 8.64 19.01
C GLY A 18 -3.98 7.70 18.51
N LEU A 19 -3.89 7.21 17.28
CA LEU A 19 -4.83 6.22 16.75
C LEU A 19 -4.71 4.86 17.46
N LEU A 20 -3.48 4.42 17.78
CA LEU A 20 -3.24 3.18 18.53
C LEU A 20 -3.76 3.26 19.96
N ASP A 21 -3.61 4.42 20.61
CA ASP A 21 -4.19 4.68 21.93
C ASP A 21 -5.73 4.66 21.88
N GLU A 22 -6.35 5.25 20.85
CA GLU A 22 -7.81 5.26 20.69
C GLU A 22 -8.40 3.88 20.50
N ILE A 23 -7.72 3.00 19.75
CA ILE A 23 -8.17 1.62 19.58
C ILE A 23 -7.75 0.69 20.73
N ASN A 24 -7.00 1.20 21.71
CA ASN A 24 -6.41 0.44 22.81
C ASN A 24 -5.59 -0.77 22.30
N PHE A 25 -4.72 -0.54 21.30
CA PHE A 25 -3.94 -1.57 20.65
C PHE A 25 -3.00 -2.29 21.64
N ASP A 26 -3.10 -3.62 21.71
CA ASP A 26 -2.20 -4.47 22.46
C ASP A 26 -1.39 -5.36 21.49
N PRO A 27 -0.06 -5.15 21.35
CA PRO A 27 0.76 -5.92 20.43
C PRO A 27 0.92 -7.42 20.82
N THR A 28 0.44 -7.83 21.99
CA THR A 28 0.42 -9.24 22.40
C THR A 28 -0.84 -9.98 21.94
N GLU A 29 -1.91 -9.25 21.63
CA GLU A 29 -3.23 -9.79 21.30
C GLU A 29 -3.70 -9.41 19.90
N ASP A 30 -3.33 -8.20 19.41
CA ASP A 30 -3.88 -7.61 18.18
C ASP A 30 -2.88 -7.61 17.02
N GLN A 31 -3.39 -7.45 15.80
CA GLN A 31 -2.61 -7.34 14.57
C GLN A 31 -2.91 -6.04 13.84
N LEU A 32 -1.86 -5.37 13.39
CA LEU A 32 -1.94 -4.20 12.51
C LEU A 32 -1.65 -4.61 11.05
N TRP A 33 -2.48 -4.15 10.14
CA TRP A 33 -2.32 -4.36 8.71
C TRP A 33 -2.03 -3.03 8.03
N PHE A 34 -0.78 -2.75 7.72
CA PHE A 34 -0.39 -1.50 7.07
C PHE A 34 -0.53 -1.61 5.55
N VAL A 35 -1.32 -0.73 4.96
CA VAL A 35 -1.57 -0.70 3.51
C VAL A 35 -0.40 -0.15 2.70
N GLY A 36 0.75 0.12 3.32
CA GLY A 36 1.93 0.72 2.70
C GLY A 36 2.04 2.22 2.93
N ASP A 37 3.03 2.84 2.26
CA ASP A 37 3.38 4.23 2.45
C ASP A 37 3.56 4.59 3.94
N LEU A 38 4.43 3.82 4.61
CA LEU A 38 4.72 4.01 6.03
C LEU A 38 5.46 5.32 6.30
N ILE A 39 6.26 5.76 5.34
CA ILE A 39 7.28 6.81 5.45
C ILE A 39 7.17 7.82 4.33
N ASN A 40 7.96 8.90 4.45
CA ASN A 40 8.02 10.02 3.52
C ASN A 40 6.86 11.02 3.67
N ARG A 41 7.02 12.24 3.17
CA ARG A 41 6.07 13.37 3.20
C ARG A 41 5.85 13.96 4.59
N GLY A 42 5.50 13.18 5.57
CA GLY A 42 5.34 13.62 6.97
C GLY A 42 6.69 13.78 7.67
N PRO A 43 6.68 14.36 8.89
CA PRO A 43 7.90 14.84 9.53
C PRO A 43 8.77 13.75 10.19
N GLU A 44 8.21 12.57 10.49
CA GLU A 44 8.83 11.61 11.41
C GLU A 44 9.02 10.21 10.80
N SER A 45 9.56 10.15 9.56
CA SER A 45 9.76 8.89 8.84
C SER A 45 10.61 7.88 9.62
N LEU A 46 11.69 8.33 10.27
CA LEU A 46 12.55 7.45 11.06
C LEU A 46 11.81 6.86 12.27
N ARG A 47 11.13 7.70 13.05
CA ARG A 47 10.40 7.25 14.25
C ARG A 47 9.27 6.28 13.89
N THR A 48 8.55 6.57 12.82
CA THR A 48 7.48 5.70 12.29
C THR A 48 8.02 4.32 11.94
N LEU A 49 9.07 4.27 11.11
CA LEU A 49 9.64 2.99 10.68
C LEU A 49 10.28 2.22 11.83
N GLU A 50 10.95 2.91 12.73
CA GLU A 50 11.56 2.31 13.93
C GLU A 50 10.52 1.67 14.83
N PHE A 51 9.42 2.34 15.09
CA PHE A 51 8.32 1.82 15.90
C PHE A 51 7.68 0.59 15.25
N ILE A 52 7.30 0.68 13.96
CA ILE A 52 6.68 -0.46 13.25
C ILE A 52 7.64 -1.66 13.20
N TYR A 53 8.93 -1.42 13.01
CA TYR A 53 9.94 -2.47 13.06
C TYR A 53 10.04 -3.14 14.44
N GLN A 54 9.88 -2.38 15.54
CA GLN A 54 9.90 -2.93 16.91
C GLN A 54 8.72 -3.87 17.14
N ILE A 55 7.54 -3.53 16.65
CA ILE A 55 6.31 -4.34 16.80
C ILE A 55 6.03 -5.25 15.59
N LYS A 56 7.01 -5.49 14.72
CA LYS A 56 6.83 -6.21 13.44
C LYS A 56 6.22 -7.62 13.54
N LYS A 57 6.23 -8.22 14.73
CA LYS A 57 5.59 -9.54 14.95
C LYS A 57 4.06 -9.44 15.01
N SER A 58 3.55 -8.26 15.31
CA SER A 58 2.12 -7.93 15.37
C SER A 58 1.69 -7.09 14.16
N CYS A 59 2.49 -7.13 13.06
CA CYS A 59 2.23 -6.35 11.88
C CYS A 59 2.30 -7.21 10.62
N ASN A 60 1.27 -7.05 9.79
CA ASN A 60 1.26 -7.45 8.39
C ASN A 60 1.34 -6.17 7.56
N LEU A 61 2.23 -6.10 6.59
CA LEU A 61 2.34 -4.91 5.77
C LEU A 61 2.56 -5.23 4.30
N VAL A 62 2.06 -4.36 3.44
CA VAL A 62 2.41 -4.30 2.03
C VAL A 62 3.21 -3.04 1.75
N LEU A 63 4.04 -3.05 0.69
CA LEU A 63 4.81 -1.86 0.33
C LEU A 63 3.97 -0.92 -0.53
N GLY A 64 4.01 0.37 -0.21
CA GLY A 64 3.49 1.44 -1.03
C GLY A 64 4.54 2.03 -1.97
N ASN A 65 4.13 2.98 -2.79
CA ASN A 65 5.04 3.62 -3.74
C ASN A 65 6.10 4.50 -3.05
N HIS A 66 5.83 5.05 -1.87
CA HIS A 66 6.82 5.79 -1.10
C HIS A 66 7.85 4.87 -0.45
N ASP A 67 7.46 3.69 -0.01
CA ASP A 67 8.39 2.68 0.53
C ASP A 67 9.32 2.17 -0.58
N MET A 68 8.78 1.89 -1.77
CA MET A 68 9.57 1.51 -2.95
C MET A 68 10.54 2.63 -3.38
N HIS A 69 10.07 3.88 -3.31
CA HIS A 69 10.90 5.05 -3.59
C HIS A 69 12.04 5.19 -2.58
N PHE A 70 11.77 5.01 -1.29
CA PHE A 70 12.80 4.99 -0.26
C PHE A 70 13.87 3.94 -0.53
N LEU A 71 13.48 2.71 -0.87
CA LEU A 71 14.45 1.66 -1.21
C LEU A 71 15.38 2.07 -2.35
N ALA A 72 14.84 2.70 -3.40
CA ALA A 72 15.65 3.16 -4.53
C ALA A 72 16.61 4.31 -4.16
N ILE A 73 16.18 5.22 -3.28
CA ILE A 73 17.04 6.31 -2.78
C ILE A 73 18.15 5.76 -1.86
N ALA A 74 17.77 4.88 -0.93
CA ALA A 74 18.70 4.31 0.05
C ALA A 74 19.84 3.50 -0.61
N GLU A 75 19.57 2.91 -1.77
CA GLU A 75 20.59 2.22 -2.60
C GLU A 75 21.32 3.16 -3.58
N GLY A 76 21.12 4.48 -3.47
CA GLY A 76 21.79 5.48 -4.32
C GLY A 76 21.34 5.46 -5.79
N LEU A 77 20.25 4.78 -6.11
CA LEU A 77 19.74 4.63 -7.48
C LEU A 77 18.95 5.85 -7.96
N ARG A 78 18.54 6.69 -7.02
CA ARG A 78 17.78 7.91 -7.28
C ARG A 78 18.15 9.00 -6.29
N ARG A 79 18.09 10.27 -6.72
CA ARG A 79 18.19 11.41 -5.81
C ARG A 79 16.82 11.66 -5.16
N PRO A 80 16.78 12.05 -3.87
CA PRO A 80 15.52 12.48 -3.25
C PRO A 80 14.88 13.62 -4.03
N PHE A 81 13.55 13.66 -4.05
CA PHE A 81 12.80 14.80 -4.54
C PHE A 81 12.81 15.92 -3.48
N LYS A 82 12.54 17.15 -3.92
CA LYS A 82 12.55 18.33 -3.04
C LYS A 82 11.65 18.19 -1.80
N ASN A 83 10.55 17.45 -1.94
CA ASN A 83 9.55 17.29 -0.88
C ASN A 83 9.67 15.93 -0.15
N ASP A 84 10.76 15.19 -0.32
CA ASP A 84 11.00 13.98 0.45
C ASP A 84 11.53 14.33 1.84
N THR A 85 11.03 13.63 2.85
CA THR A 85 11.36 13.81 4.27
C THR A 85 12.08 12.58 4.82
N LEU A 86 13.05 12.06 4.04
CA LEU A 86 13.74 10.80 4.31
C LEU A 86 15.14 10.98 4.92
N GLN A 87 15.60 12.23 5.13
CA GLN A 87 17.00 12.52 5.50
C GLN A 87 17.43 11.78 6.76
N GLU A 88 16.69 11.93 7.86
CA GLU A 88 17.02 11.25 9.13
C GLU A 88 17.07 9.72 8.99
N LEU A 89 16.15 9.17 8.20
CA LEU A 89 16.08 7.72 7.95
C LEU A 89 17.29 7.24 7.14
N LEU A 90 17.73 8.02 6.16
CA LEU A 90 18.90 7.71 5.34
C LEU A 90 20.22 7.82 6.15
N GLU A 91 20.26 8.67 7.17
CA GLU A 91 21.39 8.84 8.08
C GLU A 91 21.37 7.88 9.29
N SER A 92 20.32 7.06 9.40
CA SER A 92 20.16 6.14 10.52
C SER A 92 21.22 5.05 10.54
N LYS A 93 21.78 4.79 11.73
CA LYS A 93 22.70 3.65 11.94
C LYS A 93 22.05 2.28 11.67
N LYS A 94 20.72 2.22 11.65
CA LYS A 94 19.92 1.01 11.38
C LYS A 94 19.46 0.93 9.92
N LEU A 95 19.89 1.84 9.03
CA LEU A 95 19.42 1.92 7.64
C LEU A 95 19.45 0.56 6.93
N THR A 96 20.57 -0.15 6.98
CA THR A 96 20.72 -1.47 6.34
C THR A 96 19.73 -2.51 6.88
N ILE A 97 19.38 -2.42 8.17
CA ILE A 97 18.39 -3.33 8.78
C ILE A 97 16.99 -3.04 8.20
N TYR A 98 16.63 -1.75 8.09
CA TYR A 98 15.32 -1.35 7.55
C TYR A 98 15.18 -1.70 6.07
N ILE A 99 16.24 -1.45 5.27
CA ILE A 99 16.26 -1.84 3.85
C ILE A 99 16.02 -3.35 3.72
N LYS A 100 16.78 -4.19 4.43
CA LYS A 100 16.62 -5.65 4.39
C LYS A 100 15.22 -6.09 4.81
N TRP A 101 14.67 -5.48 5.84
CA TRP A 101 13.33 -5.81 6.32
C TRP A 101 12.24 -5.43 5.32
N LEU A 102 12.27 -4.21 4.76
CA LEU A 102 11.30 -3.78 3.76
C LEU A 102 11.39 -4.61 2.48
N ARG A 103 12.59 -4.96 2.02
CA ARG A 103 12.78 -5.82 0.84
C ARG A 103 12.16 -7.22 0.99
N CYS A 104 11.92 -7.68 2.20
CA CYS A 104 11.24 -8.95 2.47
C CYS A 104 9.72 -8.84 2.49
N GLN A 105 9.16 -7.64 2.39
CA GLN A 105 7.72 -7.44 2.42
C GLN A 105 7.10 -7.66 1.04
N SER A 106 5.79 -7.89 1.02
CA SER A 106 5.02 -8.15 -0.19
C SER A 106 4.32 -6.87 -0.69
N LEU A 107 3.74 -6.90 -1.89
CA LEU A 107 2.83 -5.87 -2.37
C LEU A 107 1.36 -6.28 -2.24
N LEU A 108 1.12 -7.51 -1.81
CA LEU A 108 -0.20 -8.05 -1.53
C LEU A 108 -0.11 -8.98 -0.32
N TYR A 109 -1.07 -8.88 0.59
CA TYR A 109 -1.25 -9.76 1.73
C TYR A 109 -2.71 -10.20 1.80
N TYR A 110 -2.98 -11.42 2.23
CA TYR A 110 -4.34 -11.89 2.45
C TYR A 110 -4.41 -12.88 3.61
N GLU A 111 -5.56 -12.89 4.27
CA GLU A 111 -5.85 -13.82 5.36
C GLU A 111 -7.36 -14.06 5.49
N LYS A 112 -7.72 -15.19 6.07
CA LYS A 112 -9.10 -15.50 6.47
C LYS A 112 -9.34 -15.01 7.89
N ILE A 113 -10.33 -14.15 8.06
CA ILE A 113 -10.71 -13.59 9.35
C ILE A 113 -12.13 -14.01 9.67
N ASP A 114 -12.34 -14.49 10.88
CA ASP A 114 -13.67 -14.77 11.39
C ASP A 114 -14.32 -13.47 11.84
N CYS A 115 -15.44 -13.14 11.21
CA CYS A 115 -16.21 -11.94 11.43
C CYS A 115 -17.54 -12.30 12.09
N GLU A 116 -18.27 -11.30 12.61
CA GLU A 116 -19.61 -11.49 13.16
C GLU A 116 -20.59 -12.16 12.19
N VAL A 117 -20.41 -11.96 10.89
CA VAL A 117 -21.28 -12.48 9.82
C VAL A 117 -20.67 -13.70 9.08
N GLY A 118 -19.68 -14.38 9.67
CA GLY A 118 -18.99 -15.52 9.08
C GLY A 118 -17.57 -15.21 8.63
N THR A 119 -16.85 -16.20 8.13
CA THR A 119 -15.46 -16.06 7.72
C THR A 119 -15.36 -15.32 6.38
N LYS A 120 -14.55 -14.25 6.35
CA LYS A 120 -14.20 -13.51 5.13
C LYS A 120 -12.73 -13.68 4.78
N VAL A 121 -12.41 -13.55 3.50
CA VAL A 121 -11.03 -13.41 3.02
C VAL A 121 -10.77 -11.91 2.85
N TYR A 122 -9.87 -11.37 3.63
CA TYR A 122 -9.38 -10.01 3.43
C TYR A 122 -8.12 -10.03 2.58
N LEU A 123 -8.10 -9.20 1.55
CA LEU A 123 -6.95 -8.98 0.68
C LEU A 123 -6.53 -7.53 0.78
N MET A 124 -5.29 -7.32 1.18
CA MET A 124 -4.69 -6.00 1.30
C MET A 124 -3.68 -5.75 0.19
N THR A 125 -3.78 -4.60 -0.46
CA THR A 125 -2.79 -4.06 -1.40
C THR A 125 -2.68 -2.56 -1.22
N HIS A 126 -1.57 -1.94 -1.68
CA HIS A 126 -1.45 -0.50 -1.47
C HIS A 126 -2.41 0.30 -2.35
N ALA A 127 -2.49 0.05 -3.67
CA ALA A 127 -3.31 0.87 -4.57
C ALA A 127 -4.54 0.16 -5.13
N GLY A 128 -4.41 -1.07 -5.63
CA GLY A 128 -5.56 -1.80 -6.17
C GLY A 128 -5.19 -3.07 -6.91
N ILE A 129 -6.22 -3.73 -7.45
CA ILE A 129 -6.10 -4.95 -8.26
C ILE A 129 -6.68 -4.66 -9.65
N PRO A 130 -5.97 -4.95 -10.75
CA PRO A 130 -6.50 -4.75 -12.11
C PRO A 130 -7.79 -5.56 -12.32
N PRO A 131 -8.80 -5.01 -13.01
CA PRO A 131 -10.10 -5.66 -13.16
C PRO A 131 -10.04 -7.06 -13.79
N HIS A 132 -9.13 -7.27 -14.71
CA HIS A 132 -8.97 -8.54 -15.45
C HIS A 132 -8.16 -9.61 -14.71
N TRP A 133 -7.52 -9.28 -13.58
CA TRP A 133 -6.73 -10.25 -12.82
C TRP A 133 -7.62 -11.22 -12.05
N SER A 134 -7.31 -12.50 -12.20
CA SER A 134 -7.79 -13.53 -11.29
C SER A 134 -7.05 -13.48 -9.95
N TRP A 135 -7.50 -14.30 -9.02
CA TRP A 135 -6.79 -14.50 -7.74
C TRP A 135 -5.34 -14.98 -7.96
N LEU A 136 -5.15 -15.90 -8.90
CA LEU A 136 -3.83 -16.45 -9.21
C LEU A 136 -2.91 -15.39 -9.81
N ASP A 137 -3.39 -14.59 -10.76
CA ASP A 137 -2.61 -13.50 -11.37
C ASP A 137 -2.11 -12.51 -10.31
N ALA A 138 -2.96 -12.14 -9.35
CA ALA A 138 -2.61 -11.22 -8.28
C ALA A 138 -1.51 -11.78 -7.35
N LEU A 139 -1.62 -13.07 -7.00
CA LEU A 139 -0.63 -13.74 -6.17
C LEU A 139 0.70 -13.91 -6.90
N GLU A 140 0.70 -14.37 -8.14
CA GLU A 140 1.91 -14.58 -8.94
C GLU A 140 2.65 -13.27 -9.17
N ALA A 141 1.93 -12.19 -9.51
CA ALA A 141 2.52 -10.86 -9.69
C ALA A 141 3.20 -10.34 -8.41
N SER A 142 2.52 -10.46 -7.27
CA SER A 142 3.08 -10.04 -5.98
C SER A 142 4.27 -10.91 -5.55
N GLN A 143 4.18 -12.23 -5.77
CA GLN A 143 5.24 -13.16 -5.42
C GLN A 143 6.50 -12.92 -6.26
N GLU A 144 6.37 -12.72 -7.59
CA GLU A 144 7.50 -12.39 -8.47
C GLU A 144 8.23 -11.12 -8.00
N ILE A 145 7.48 -10.08 -7.60
CA ILE A 145 8.06 -8.84 -7.10
C ILE A 145 8.78 -9.09 -5.78
N LYS A 146 8.15 -9.79 -4.83
CA LYS A 146 8.75 -10.12 -3.52
C LYS A 146 10.05 -10.90 -3.66
N GLU A 147 10.05 -11.94 -4.50
CA GLU A 147 11.25 -12.73 -4.79
C GLU A 147 12.36 -11.90 -5.41
N THR A 148 11.99 -10.98 -6.32
CA THR A 148 12.95 -10.08 -6.96
C THR A 148 13.54 -9.09 -5.96
N LEU A 149 12.71 -8.48 -5.08
CA LEU A 149 13.16 -7.55 -4.05
C LEU A 149 14.05 -8.21 -3.00
N SER A 150 13.70 -9.42 -2.56
CA SER A 150 14.46 -10.14 -1.53
C SER A 150 15.77 -10.73 -2.04
N ASN A 151 15.94 -10.86 -3.35
CA ASN A 151 17.15 -11.42 -3.98
C ASN A 151 18.23 -10.36 -4.15
N ASP A 152 19.40 -10.57 -3.51
CA ASP A 152 20.51 -9.61 -3.50
C ASP A 152 21.13 -9.36 -4.90
N ASN A 153 20.94 -10.27 -5.87
CA ASN A 153 21.44 -10.10 -7.23
C ASN A 153 20.46 -9.40 -8.17
N LEU A 154 19.16 -9.35 -7.84
CA LEU A 154 18.12 -8.89 -8.74
C LEU A 154 17.50 -7.53 -8.33
N TYR A 155 17.46 -7.23 -7.03
CA TYR A 155 16.71 -6.09 -6.54
C TYR A 155 17.22 -4.73 -7.04
N ILE A 156 18.53 -4.58 -7.20
CA ILE A 156 19.14 -3.33 -7.70
C ILE A 156 18.66 -3.01 -9.12
N GLU A 157 18.69 -4.01 -10.01
CA GLU A 157 18.23 -3.84 -11.38
C GLU A 157 16.72 -3.56 -11.42
N TYR A 158 15.96 -4.26 -10.61
CA TYR A 158 14.52 -4.01 -10.49
C TYR A 158 14.24 -2.59 -9.99
N LEU A 159 14.85 -2.14 -8.89
CA LEU A 159 14.65 -0.78 -8.34
C LEU A 159 15.06 0.33 -9.31
N LYS A 160 16.06 0.12 -10.15
CA LYS A 160 16.41 1.05 -11.25
C LYS A 160 15.26 1.20 -12.25
N ASN A 161 14.46 0.18 -12.43
CA ASN A 161 13.44 0.07 -13.48
C ASN A 161 12.00 0.25 -13.00
N ILE A 162 11.74 0.49 -11.70
CA ILE A 162 10.38 0.65 -11.18
C ILE A 162 9.69 1.96 -11.60
N TYR A 163 10.47 2.95 -12.03
CA TYR A 163 9.92 4.26 -12.40
C TYR A 163 9.42 4.28 -13.83
N GLY A 164 8.37 5.06 -14.04
CA GLY A 164 7.77 5.26 -15.35
C GLY A 164 6.31 4.81 -15.39
N ASN A 165 5.61 5.29 -16.42
CA ASN A 165 4.19 5.03 -16.64
C ASN A 165 3.94 4.03 -17.77
N LEU A 166 5.00 3.55 -18.39
CA LEU A 166 4.94 2.56 -19.47
C LEU A 166 5.70 1.28 -19.06
N PRO A 167 5.21 0.10 -19.48
CA PRO A 167 3.97 -0.12 -20.23
C PRO A 167 2.73 0.25 -19.40
N ALA A 168 1.66 0.70 -20.07
CA ALA A 168 0.41 1.07 -19.42
C ALA A 168 -0.56 -0.10 -19.27
N LYS A 169 -0.34 -1.21 -20.00
CA LYS A 169 -1.14 -2.44 -19.93
C LYS A 169 -0.30 -3.68 -20.22
N SER A 170 -0.86 -4.84 -19.89
CA SER A 170 -0.24 -6.12 -20.22
C SER A 170 -0.28 -6.35 -21.73
N GLU A 171 0.86 -6.75 -22.27
CA GLU A 171 1.03 -7.17 -23.68
C GLU A 171 1.74 -8.51 -23.71
N THR A 172 1.49 -9.30 -24.76
CA THR A 172 1.93 -10.71 -24.87
C THR A 172 3.46 -10.89 -24.81
N ASN A 173 4.24 -9.82 -25.09
CA ASN A 173 5.70 -9.90 -25.22
C ASN A 173 6.44 -8.94 -24.29
N LEU A 174 5.90 -8.59 -23.12
CA LEU A 174 6.63 -7.78 -22.16
C LEU A 174 7.87 -8.52 -21.66
N ASN A 175 9.02 -7.87 -21.70
CA ASN A 175 10.19 -8.36 -21.01
C ASN A 175 9.95 -8.36 -19.48
N ARG A 176 10.79 -9.07 -18.73
CA ARG A 176 10.63 -9.25 -17.29
C ARG A 176 10.58 -7.92 -16.52
N LEU A 177 11.46 -6.97 -16.83
CA LEU A 177 11.53 -5.69 -16.11
C LEU A 177 10.31 -4.80 -16.39
N ASP A 178 9.82 -4.78 -17.62
CA ASP A 178 8.60 -4.05 -17.97
C ASP A 178 7.36 -4.67 -17.31
N ARG A 179 7.27 -6.00 -17.25
CA ARG A 179 6.21 -6.70 -16.53
C ARG A 179 6.26 -6.41 -15.03
N LEU A 180 7.44 -6.47 -14.40
CA LEU A 180 7.61 -6.12 -12.99
C LEU A 180 7.20 -4.67 -12.72
N ARG A 181 7.60 -3.71 -13.57
CA ARG A 181 7.20 -2.30 -13.44
C ARG A 181 5.70 -2.12 -13.57
N LEU A 182 5.08 -2.77 -14.56
CA LEU A 182 3.62 -2.72 -14.73
C LEU A 182 2.89 -3.26 -13.51
N ASN A 183 3.28 -4.44 -13.03
CA ASN A 183 2.69 -5.07 -11.85
C ASN A 183 2.88 -4.22 -10.58
N THR A 184 4.07 -3.61 -10.44
CA THR A 184 4.33 -2.63 -9.37
C THR A 184 3.40 -1.42 -9.48
N ASN A 185 3.20 -0.88 -10.68
CA ASN A 185 2.29 0.24 -10.91
C ASN A 185 0.83 -0.11 -10.60
N TYR A 186 0.37 -1.31 -10.92
CA TYR A 186 -0.95 -1.79 -10.54
C TYR A 186 -1.12 -1.81 -9.02
N LEU A 187 -0.21 -2.48 -8.34
CA LEU A 187 -0.34 -2.72 -6.89
C LEU A 187 -0.02 -1.49 -6.03
N THR A 188 0.74 -0.49 -6.57
CA THR A 188 1.21 0.64 -5.76
C THR A 188 0.80 2.02 -6.26
N ARG A 189 0.25 2.17 -7.48
CA ARG A 189 -0.01 3.51 -8.07
C ARG A 189 -1.35 3.64 -8.78
N MET A 190 -2.05 2.55 -9.03
CA MET A 190 -3.30 2.56 -9.78
C MET A 190 -4.40 3.35 -9.08
N ARG A 191 -5.10 4.18 -9.84
CA ARG A 191 -6.36 4.84 -9.46
C ARG A 191 -7.40 4.58 -10.54
N PHE A 192 -7.10 5.00 -11.76
CA PHE A 192 -7.97 4.84 -12.91
C PHE A 192 -7.37 3.84 -13.90
N CYS A 193 -8.22 2.99 -14.43
CA CYS A 193 -7.85 2.06 -15.50
C CYS A 193 -9.04 1.82 -16.44
N LYS A 194 -8.76 1.16 -17.56
CA LYS A 194 -9.79 0.53 -18.41
C LYS A 194 -10.07 -0.89 -17.93
N VAL A 195 -11.10 -1.51 -18.45
CA VAL A 195 -11.49 -2.89 -18.08
C VAL A 195 -10.41 -3.92 -18.41
N ASP A 196 -9.60 -3.67 -19.45
CA ASP A 196 -8.45 -4.49 -19.84
C ASP A 196 -7.18 -4.20 -19.03
N GLY A 197 -7.28 -3.33 -18.02
CA GLY A 197 -6.18 -2.96 -17.14
C GLY A 197 -5.28 -1.84 -17.67
N GLU A 198 -5.59 -1.19 -18.79
CA GLU A 198 -4.80 -0.03 -19.25
C GLU A 198 -4.82 1.08 -18.20
N LEU A 199 -3.65 1.47 -17.68
CA LEU A 199 -3.46 2.40 -16.58
C LEU A 199 -3.49 3.87 -17.03
N GLU A 200 -4.12 4.72 -16.21
CA GLU A 200 -3.90 6.16 -16.19
C GLU A 200 -3.22 6.54 -14.86
N LEU A 201 -1.98 7.00 -14.92
CA LEU A 201 -1.14 7.28 -13.74
C LEU A 201 -0.82 8.77 -13.52
N LYS A 202 -1.33 9.66 -14.36
CA LYS A 202 -1.06 11.11 -14.26
C LYS A 202 -2.09 11.82 -13.39
N ILE A 203 -3.36 11.37 -13.44
CA ILE A 203 -4.46 11.97 -12.69
C ILE A 203 -4.41 11.49 -11.24
N LYS A 204 -4.42 12.45 -10.30
CA LYS A 204 -4.32 12.18 -8.85
C LYS A 204 -5.50 12.72 -8.05
N GLY A 205 -6.50 13.25 -8.71
CA GLY A 205 -7.66 13.86 -8.09
C GLY A 205 -8.69 12.87 -7.57
N THR A 206 -9.93 13.35 -7.45
CA THR A 206 -11.10 12.60 -7.03
C THR A 206 -11.63 11.66 -8.12
N ILE A 207 -12.67 10.89 -7.83
CA ILE A 207 -13.35 10.03 -8.83
C ILE A 207 -13.90 10.85 -10.01
N ASP A 208 -14.28 12.10 -9.76
CA ASP A 208 -14.86 12.99 -10.80
C ASP A 208 -13.83 13.46 -11.84
N ASP A 209 -12.54 13.40 -11.49
CA ASP A 209 -11.44 13.76 -12.39
C ASP A 209 -11.09 12.66 -13.40
N LYS A 210 -11.87 11.57 -13.44
CA LYS A 210 -11.62 10.44 -14.34
C LYS A 210 -11.53 10.84 -15.81
N PRO A 211 -10.49 10.40 -16.55
CA PRO A 211 -10.39 10.69 -17.97
C PRO A 211 -11.44 9.92 -18.77
N LYS A 212 -11.76 10.45 -19.95
CA LYS A 212 -12.71 9.79 -20.86
C LYS A 212 -12.26 8.34 -21.16
N GLY A 213 -13.15 7.37 -20.93
CA GLY A 213 -12.89 5.95 -21.19
C GLY A 213 -12.22 5.21 -20.03
N PHE A 214 -11.89 5.89 -18.93
CA PHE A 214 -11.36 5.30 -17.72
C PHE A 214 -12.39 5.34 -16.58
N LYS A 215 -12.22 4.46 -15.59
CA LYS A 215 -12.98 4.44 -14.35
C LYS A 215 -12.03 4.23 -13.17
N ALA A 216 -12.48 4.49 -11.95
CA ALA A 216 -11.81 3.97 -10.77
C ALA A 216 -11.69 2.43 -10.91
N TRP A 217 -10.55 1.86 -10.52
CA TRP A 217 -10.30 0.44 -10.73
C TRP A 217 -11.40 -0.45 -10.12
N PHE A 218 -11.97 -0.02 -8.99
CA PHE A 218 -13.04 -0.74 -8.27
C PHE A 218 -14.44 -0.51 -8.84
N ASP A 219 -14.63 0.42 -9.79
CA ASP A 219 -15.90 0.62 -10.53
C ASP A 219 -16.07 -0.35 -11.70
N HIS A 220 -15.10 -1.20 -11.95
CA HIS A 220 -15.16 -2.28 -12.92
C HIS A 220 -15.62 -3.58 -12.26
N PRO A 221 -16.27 -4.51 -12.99
CA PRO A 221 -16.38 -5.89 -12.54
C PRO A 221 -14.97 -6.48 -12.36
N LEU A 222 -14.67 -6.97 -11.15
CA LEU A 222 -13.36 -7.54 -10.84
C LEU A 222 -13.39 -9.06 -11.02
N SER A 223 -12.49 -9.61 -11.84
CA SER A 223 -12.39 -11.07 -12.05
C SER A 223 -12.02 -11.85 -10.78
N ILE A 224 -11.31 -11.19 -9.85
CA ILE A 224 -10.93 -11.76 -8.55
C ILE A 224 -12.10 -11.82 -7.55
N GLN A 225 -13.16 -11.03 -7.77
CA GLN A 225 -14.22 -10.81 -6.78
C GLN A 225 -15.09 -12.04 -6.56
N ASN A 226 -15.36 -12.36 -5.31
CA ASN A 226 -16.35 -13.33 -4.86
C ASN A 226 -17.05 -12.83 -3.59
N GLU A 227 -18.13 -13.49 -3.17
CA GLU A 227 -18.98 -13.07 -2.05
C GLU A 227 -18.23 -12.91 -0.72
N ASN A 228 -17.17 -13.71 -0.50
CA ASN A 228 -16.42 -13.71 0.75
C ASN A 228 -15.15 -12.86 0.69
N LEU A 229 -14.83 -12.24 -0.46
CA LEU A 229 -13.62 -11.42 -0.60
C LEU A 229 -13.91 -9.96 -0.24
N HIS A 230 -13.08 -9.40 0.64
CA HIS A 230 -13.05 -8.00 0.97
C HIS A 230 -11.66 -7.42 0.66
N ILE A 231 -11.58 -6.39 -0.18
CA ILE A 231 -10.32 -5.75 -0.58
C ILE A 231 -10.11 -4.48 0.25
N ILE A 232 -8.91 -4.34 0.80
CA ILE A 232 -8.49 -3.16 1.56
C ILE A 232 -7.31 -2.50 0.86
N PHE A 233 -7.35 -1.17 0.73
CA PHE A 233 -6.28 -0.43 0.06
C PHE A 233 -6.09 0.99 0.62
N GLY A 234 -4.94 1.61 0.32
CA GLY A 234 -4.56 2.97 0.66
C GLY A 234 -4.41 3.88 -0.55
N HIS A 235 -3.30 4.61 -0.62
CA HIS A 235 -2.80 5.35 -1.80
C HIS A 235 -3.66 6.51 -2.31
N TRP A 236 -4.97 6.45 -2.20
CA TRP A 236 -5.89 7.40 -2.84
C TRP A 236 -6.58 8.32 -1.83
N ALA A 237 -5.80 9.17 -1.18
CA ALA A 237 -6.28 10.12 -0.17
C ALA A 237 -7.49 10.96 -0.62
N ALA A 238 -7.57 11.33 -1.89
CA ALA A 238 -8.66 12.13 -2.44
C ALA A 238 -10.04 11.43 -2.42
N LEU A 239 -10.10 10.11 -2.15
CA LEU A 239 -11.36 9.40 -1.90
C LEU A 239 -11.95 9.71 -0.52
N GLY A 240 -11.14 10.17 0.44
CA GLY A 240 -11.56 10.35 1.82
C GLY A 240 -12.12 9.08 2.46
N GLY A 241 -11.61 7.91 2.07
CA GLY A 241 -12.07 6.60 2.54
C GLY A 241 -13.35 6.07 1.86
N LYS A 242 -13.89 6.72 0.83
CA LYS A 242 -15.20 6.39 0.23
C LYS A 242 -15.05 5.71 -1.13
N THR A 243 -15.38 4.43 -1.22
CA THR A 243 -15.48 3.70 -2.49
C THR A 243 -16.91 3.57 -3.00
N GLY A 244 -17.89 3.57 -2.11
CA GLY A 244 -19.29 3.25 -2.43
C GLY A 244 -19.55 1.75 -2.64
N ILE A 245 -18.56 0.87 -2.42
CA ILE A 245 -18.66 -0.57 -2.62
C ILE A 245 -18.41 -1.29 -1.29
N SER A 246 -19.37 -2.08 -0.83
CA SER A 246 -19.42 -2.63 0.53
C SER A 246 -18.25 -3.55 0.90
N ASN A 247 -17.66 -4.23 -0.08
CA ASN A 247 -16.55 -5.17 0.12
C ASN A 247 -15.21 -4.66 -0.46
N ILE A 248 -15.10 -3.35 -0.68
CA ILE A 248 -13.85 -2.67 -1.06
C ILE A 248 -13.70 -1.42 -0.18
N THR A 249 -12.71 -1.43 0.71
CA THR A 249 -12.48 -0.37 1.68
C THR A 249 -11.18 0.36 1.39
N SER A 250 -11.26 1.69 1.20
CA SER A 250 -10.11 2.58 1.23
C SER A 250 -9.88 3.08 2.66
N VAL A 251 -8.66 2.98 3.15
CA VAL A 251 -8.27 3.44 4.48
C VAL A 251 -7.33 4.64 4.46
N ASP A 252 -6.86 5.07 3.27
CA ASP A 252 -6.13 6.33 3.12
C ASP A 252 -7.09 7.50 3.17
N THR A 253 -7.06 8.22 4.28
CA THR A 253 -7.87 9.42 4.52
C THR A 253 -7.02 10.69 4.60
N GLY A 254 -5.79 10.63 4.09
CA GLY A 254 -4.97 11.81 3.84
C GLY A 254 -4.34 12.46 5.07
N CYS A 255 -3.89 11.67 6.04
CA CYS A 255 -3.26 12.18 7.26
C CYS A 255 -2.19 13.22 6.98
N VAL A 256 -1.22 12.92 6.13
CA VAL A 256 -0.10 13.83 5.80
C VAL A 256 -0.56 15.11 5.10
N TRP A 257 -1.76 15.14 4.55
CA TRP A 257 -2.36 16.29 3.88
C TRP A 257 -3.24 17.15 4.79
N GLY A 258 -3.18 16.91 6.10
CA GLY A 258 -3.91 17.72 7.09
C GLY A 258 -5.30 17.15 7.45
N TYR A 259 -5.59 15.91 7.06
CA TYR A 259 -6.87 15.26 7.40
C TYR A 259 -6.67 14.30 8.58
N LYS A 260 -6.90 13.02 8.42
CA LYS A 260 -6.86 12.04 9.50
C LYS A 260 -6.17 10.74 9.11
N LEU A 261 -5.64 10.03 10.11
CA LEU A 261 -5.22 8.64 9.98
C LEU A 261 -6.39 7.73 10.37
N THR A 262 -6.64 6.71 9.57
CA THR A 262 -7.79 5.82 9.73
C THR A 262 -7.35 4.39 9.97
N ALA A 263 -8.04 3.72 10.91
CA ALA A 263 -8.01 2.28 11.13
C ALA A 263 -9.38 1.66 10.83
N PHE A 264 -9.37 0.53 10.12
CA PHE A 264 -10.56 -0.28 9.84
C PHE A 264 -10.40 -1.63 10.55
N ARG A 265 -11.31 -1.94 11.49
CA ARG A 265 -11.31 -3.24 12.17
C ARG A 265 -12.01 -4.28 11.33
N LEU A 266 -11.33 -5.41 11.07
CA LEU A 266 -11.76 -6.40 10.09
C LEU A 266 -12.98 -7.20 10.57
N GLU A 267 -13.06 -7.50 11.86
CA GLU A 267 -14.06 -8.39 12.45
C GLU A 267 -15.48 -7.86 12.34
N ASP A 268 -15.66 -6.56 12.52
CA ASP A 268 -16.97 -5.89 12.58
C ASP A 268 -17.12 -4.69 11.62
N SER A 269 -16.09 -4.45 10.80
CA SER A 269 -16.05 -3.33 9.84
C SER A 269 -16.11 -1.94 10.49
N ARG A 270 -15.74 -1.82 11.76
CA ARG A 270 -15.72 -0.55 12.48
C ARG A 270 -14.54 0.31 12.06
N VAL A 271 -14.81 1.60 11.86
CA VAL A 271 -13.81 2.60 11.47
C VAL A 271 -13.46 3.47 12.68
N PHE A 272 -12.17 3.67 12.89
CA PHE A 272 -11.59 4.60 13.86
C PHE A 272 -10.73 5.61 13.11
N SER A 273 -10.59 6.80 13.64
CA SER A 273 -9.74 7.80 12.98
C SER A 273 -9.21 8.82 13.98
N TYR A 274 -7.98 9.24 13.78
CA TYR A 274 -7.30 10.25 14.58
C TYR A 274 -6.94 11.44 13.70
N ASP A 275 -7.34 12.64 14.10
CA ASP A 275 -7.14 13.85 13.31
C ASP A 275 -5.65 14.25 13.26
N ARG A 276 -5.23 14.86 12.15
CA ARG A 276 -3.88 15.40 12.01
C ARG A 276 -3.60 16.43 13.10
N ILE A 277 -2.47 16.26 13.81
CA ILE A 277 -1.96 17.23 14.76
C ILE A 277 -1.24 18.33 13.96
N ASN A 278 -1.60 19.60 14.21
CA ASN A 278 -1.03 20.77 13.53
C ASN A 278 0.42 21.05 13.96
#